data_6fdb29bc5492142724c6a451ab714f52
#
_entry.id   6fdb29bc5492142724c6a451ab714f52
#
_cell.length_a   1.000
_cell.length_b   1.000
_cell.length_c   1.000
_cell.angle_alpha   90.00
_cell.angle_beta   90.00
_cell.angle_gamma   90.00
#
_symmetry.space_group_name_H-M   'P 1'
#
loop_
_entity.id
_entity.type
_entity.pdbx_description
1 polymer ?
#
loop_
_entity_poly.entity_id
_entity_poly.type
_entity_poly.pdbx_seq_one_letter_code
_entity_poly.pdbx_strand_id
1 'polypeptide(L)'
;MSRYKILDQHGLNYLTITVVDWVDVFIRKRYKDILLESLRYCQKEKGLIVYAYVLMSSHIHLITEAKGDIPLSDILRDFKKFTAKTILHEIEHGGSESRKEWMLHRFAYRGRQAPGSRQYQFWQTDNHPVLLYTLPVIAQKIDYIHKNPLQEGWVELPEQYLYS
;
A
#
# COMPACT_ATOMS: atom_id res chain seq x y z
N MET A 1 -7.61 5.78 15.95
CA MET A 1 -7.70 6.97 15.09
C MET A 1 -6.39 7.17 14.36
N SER A 2 -6.43 7.44 13.06
CA SER A 2 -5.22 7.80 12.32
C SER A 2 -4.71 9.15 12.79
N ARG A 3 -3.42 9.26 13.05
CA ARG A 3 -2.75 10.52 13.41
C ARG A 3 -2.73 11.50 12.23
N TYR A 4 -2.72 10.95 11.01
CA TYR A 4 -2.64 11.70 9.77
C TYR A 4 -3.94 11.54 8.98
N LYS A 5 -4.60 12.64 8.67
CA LYS A 5 -5.86 12.67 7.92
C LYS A 5 -5.62 13.17 6.51
N ILE A 6 -6.40 12.66 5.57
CA ILE A 6 -6.49 13.22 4.23
C ILE A 6 -7.24 14.55 4.34
N LEU A 7 -6.54 15.64 4.00
CA LEU A 7 -7.09 17.00 4.14
C LEU A 7 -8.09 17.32 3.03
N ASP A 8 -7.85 16.81 1.83
CA ASP A 8 -8.74 16.94 0.67
C ASP A 8 -8.98 15.54 0.07
N GLN A 9 -10.21 15.06 0.18
CA GLN A 9 -10.63 13.73 -0.26
C GLN A 9 -10.60 13.57 -1.78
N HIS A 10 -10.64 14.67 -2.52
CA HIS A 10 -10.62 14.68 -3.99
C HIS A 10 -9.38 15.39 -4.56
N GLY A 11 -8.50 15.83 -3.69
CA GLY A 11 -7.21 16.40 -4.08
C GLY A 11 -6.16 15.35 -4.42
N LEU A 12 -5.07 15.81 -5.01
CA LEU A 12 -3.92 14.97 -5.31
C LEU A 12 -3.14 14.69 -4.03
N ASN A 13 -3.04 13.43 -3.64
CA ASN A 13 -2.35 13.00 -2.44
C ASN A 13 -1.18 12.05 -2.75
N TYR A 14 -0.08 12.25 -2.04
CA TYR A 14 0.99 11.27 -1.92
C TYR A 14 0.73 10.42 -0.67
N LEU A 15 0.75 9.09 -0.84
CA LEU A 15 0.42 8.14 0.22
C LEU A 15 1.56 7.13 0.39
N THR A 16 1.74 6.68 1.63
CA THR A 16 2.59 5.55 1.96
C THR A 16 1.78 4.54 2.76
N ILE A 17 1.53 3.38 2.19
CA ILE A 17 0.76 2.30 2.82
C ILE A 17 1.73 1.18 3.17
N THR A 18 1.91 0.91 4.46
CA THR A 18 2.98 0.06 4.99
C THR A 18 2.41 -1.15 5.73
N VAL A 19 2.99 -2.32 5.49
CA VAL A 19 2.70 -3.53 6.27
C VAL A 19 3.20 -3.33 7.70
N VAL A 20 2.46 -3.82 8.69
CA VAL A 20 2.88 -3.74 10.10
C VAL A 20 4.27 -4.33 10.29
N ASP A 21 5.07 -3.71 11.14
CA ASP A 21 6.45 -4.11 11.43
C ASP A 21 7.35 -4.25 10.20
N TRP A 22 6.98 -3.58 9.09
CA TRP A 22 7.71 -3.62 7.81
C TRP A 22 7.98 -5.05 7.33
N VAL A 23 7.05 -5.98 7.59
CA VAL A 23 7.17 -7.35 7.09
C VAL A 23 7.25 -7.32 5.57
N ASP A 24 8.25 -7.96 5.01
CA ASP A 24 8.59 -7.94 3.58
C ASP A 24 7.73 -8.91 2.75
N VAL A 25 6.42 -8.74 2.83
CA VAL A 25 5.41 -9.57 2.13
C VAL A 25 5.62 -9.57 0.62
N PHE A 26 5.94 -8.40 0.07
CA PHE A 26 5.96 -8.16 -1.38
C PHE A 26 7.26 -8.57 -2.06
N ILE A 27 8.07 -9.42 -1.45
CA ILE A 27 9.13 -10.15 -2.16
C ILE A 27 8.57 -11.29 -3.02
N ARG A 28 7.35 -11.75 -2.75
CA ARG A 28 6.67 -12.79 -3.52
C ARG A 28 5.75 -12.17 -4.57
N LYS A 29 5.91 -12.60 -5.83
CA LYS A 29 5.13 -12.10 -6.97
C LYS A 29 3.61 -12.22 -6.73
N ARG A 30 3.13 -13.33 -6.21
CA ARG A 30 1.70 -13.56 -5.96
C ARG A 30 1.05 -12.49 -5.07
N TYR A 31 1.77 -12.01 -4.05
CA TYR A 31 1.23 -10.94 -3.18
C TYR A 31 1.26 -9.59 -3.87
N LYS A 32 2.28 -9.34 -4.71
CA LYS A 32 2.32 -8.16 -5.57
C LYS A 32 1.13 -8.15 -6.55
N ASP A 33 0.85 -9.29 -7.17
CA ASP A 33 -0.26 -9.43 -8.12
C ASP A 33 -1.60 -9.11 -7.44
N ILE A 34 -1.86 -9.67 -6.26
CA ILE A 34 -3.08 -9.37 -5.49
C ILE A 34 -3.22 -7.86 -5.25
N LEU A 35 -2.14 -7.21 -4.84
CA LEU A 35 -2.15 -5.77 -4.56
C LEU A 35 -2.44 -4.95 -5.81
N LEU A 36 -1.76 -5.24 -6.92
CA LEU A 36 -1.91 -4.51 -8.17
C LEU A 36 -3.28 -4.75 -8.83
N GLU A 37 -3.81 -5.95 -8.76
CA GLU A 37 -5.16 -6.25 -9.24
C GLU A 37 -6.21 -5.49 -8.44
N SER A 38 -6.03 -5.37 -7.13
CA SER A 38 -6.93 -4.58 -6.28
C SER A 38 -6.85 -3.08 -6.59
N LEU A 39 -5.66 -2.55 -6.90
CA LEU A 39 -5.53 -1.16 -7.39
C LEU A 39 -6.27 -0.95 -8.71
N ARG A 40 -6.13 -1.86 -9.66
CA ARG A 40 -6.86 -1.80 -10.93
C ARG A 40 -8.37 -1.83 -10.74
N TYR A 41 -8.84 -2.65 -9.81
CA TYR A 41 -10.25 -2.68 -9.43
C TYR A 41 -10.72 -1.32 -8.89
N CYS A 42 -9.96 -0.71 -7.98
CA CYS A 42 -10.28 0.61 -7.45
C CYS A 42 -10.29 1.69 -8.55
N GLN A 43 -9.37 1.61 -9.51
CA GLN A 43 -9.35 2.52 -10.66
C GLN A 43 -10.60 2.34 -11.54
N LYS A 44 -10.98 1.11 -11.80
CA LYS A 44 -12.12 0.80 -12.68
C LYS A 44 -13.47 1.09 -12.02
N GLU A 45 -13.64 0.71 -10.75
CA GLU A 45 -14.97 0.63 -10.11
C GLU A 45 -15.20 1.73 -9.07
N LYS A 46 -14.14 2.40 -8.57
CA LYS A 46 -14.26 3.34 -7.46
C LYS A 46 -13.80 4.76 -7.77
N GLY A 47 -13.38 5.02 -8.99
CA GLY A 47 -12.93 6.35 -9.40
C GLY A 47 -11.54 6.73 -8.89
N LEU A 48 -10.71 5.75 -8.48
CA LEU A 48 -9.31 6.01 -8.13
C LEU A 48 -8.50 6.31 -9.38
N ILE A 49 -7.70 7.37 -9.35
CA ILE A 49 -6.71 7.67 -10.37
C ILE A 49 -5.32 7.51 -9.75
N VAL A 50 -4.49 6.70 -10.35
CA VAL A 50 -3.10 6.48 -9.94
C VAL A 50 -2.20 7.12 -10.98
N TYR A 51 -1.49 8.17 -10.59
CA TYR A 51 -0.54 8.89 -11.46
C TYR A 51 0.85 8.28 -11.42
N ALA A 52 1.27 7.83 -10.24
CA ALA A 52 2.55 7.17 -10.05
C ALA A 52 2.46 6.22 -8.84
N TYR A 53 3.26 5.17 -8.88
CA TYR A 53 3.41 4.26 -7.74
C TYR A 53 4.78 3.59 -7.76
N VAL A 54 5.20 3.09 -6.61
CA VAL A 54 6.26 2.10 -6.49
C VAL A 54 5.90 1.11 -5.39
N LEU A 55 5.95 -0.18 -5.72
CA LEU A 55 5.69 -1.27 -4.79
C LEU A 55 7.01 -1.84 -4.28
N MET A 56 7.32 -1.55 -3.03
CA MET A 56 8.50 -2.02 -2.34
C MET A 56 8.21 -3.34 -1.59
N SER A 57 9.20 -3.90 -0.89
CA SER A 57 9.05 -5.18 -0.20
C SER A 57 8.01 -5.18 0.92
N SER A 58 7.83 -4.04 1.60
CA SER A 58 6.96 -3.91 2.77
C SER A 58 5.95 -2.78 2.70
N HIS A 59 5.94 -2.01 1.61
CA HIS A 59 5.07 -0.85 1.47
C HIS A 59 4.88 -0.46 0.00
N ILE A 60 3.89 0.38 -0.25
CA ILE A 60 3.65 1.01 -1.54
C ILE A 60 3.56 2.52 -1.35
N HIS A 61 4.21 3.27 -2.24
CA HIS A 61 4.00 4.70 -2.40
C HIS A 61 3.08 4.95 -3.59
N LEU A 62 2.16 5.88 -3.44
CA LEU A 62 1.17 6.23 -4.46
C LEU A 62 1.06 7.75 -4.58
N ILE A 63 0.96 8.26 -5.81
CA ILE A 63 0.41 9.58 -6.09
C ILE A 63 -0.95 9.35 -6.74
N THR A 64 -2.01 9.80 -6.08
CA THR A 64 -3.38 9.42 -6.44
C THR A 64 -4.40 10.49 -6.07
N GLU A 65 -5.54 10.48 -6.75
CA GLU A 65 -6.73 11.25 -6.39
C GLU A 65 -7.99 10.39 -6.57
N ALA A 66 -9.08 10.77 -5.93
CA ALA A 66 -10.38 10.18 -6.13
C ALA A 66 -11.23 11.09 -7.01
N LYS A 67 -11.68 10.59 -8.17
CA LYS A 67 -12.69 11.25 -9.03
C LYS A 67 -14.03 10.55 -8.85
N GLY A 68 -15.06 11.31 -8.64
CA GLY A 68 -16.42 10.81 -8.41
C GLY A 68 -16.86 11.01 -6.97
N ASP A 69 -17.86 10.26 -6.55
CA ASP A 69 -18.56 10.51 -5.28
C ASP A 69 -17.91 9.82 -4.07
N ILE A 70 -17.04 8.84 -4.30
CA ILE A 70 -16.42 8.06 -3.23
C ILE A 70 -15.18 8.81 -2.71
N PRO A 71 -15.13 9.15 -1.40
CA PRO A 71 -13.95 9.79 -0.81
C PRO A 71 -12.72 8.89 -0.88
N LEU A 72 -11.54 9.49 -1.03
CA LEU A 72 -10.28 8.74 -1.08
C LEU A 72 -10.08 7.85 0.15
N SER A 73 -10.42 8.34 1.34
CA SER A 73 -10.33 7.55 2.58
C SER A 73 -11.16 6.27 2.54
N ASP A 74 -12.33 6.29 1.91
CA ASP A 74 -13.19 5.11 1.78
C ASP A 74 -12.63 4.12 0.77
N ILE A 75 -12.10 4.60 -0.34
CA ILE A 75 -11.40 3.76 -1.33
C ILE A 75 -10.22 3.05 -0.67
N LEU A 76 -9.39 3.77 0.09
CA LEU A 76 -8.23 3.21 0.77
C LEU A 76 -8.62 2.22 1.88
N ARG A 77 -9.67 2.52 2.64
CA ARG A 77 -10.21 1.60 3.65
C ARG A 77 -10.59 0.26 3.00
N ASP A 78 -11.35 0.31 1.93
CA ASP A 78 -11.82 -0.89 1.24
C ASP A 78 -10.66 -1.64 0.57
N PHE A 79 -9.74 -0.93 -0.05
CA PHE A 79 -8.51 -1.49 -0.61
C PHE A 79 -7.69 -2.23 0.45
N LYS A 80 -7.43 -1.59 1.59
CA LYS A 80 -6.66 -2.19 2.69
C LYS A 80 -7.38 -3.40 3.28
N LYS A 81 -8.69 -3.34 3.46
CA LYS A 81 -9.49 -4.44 4.00
C LYS A 81 -9.48 -5.66 3.07
N PHE A 82 -9.70 -5.45 1.78
CA PHE A 82 -9.73 -6.52 0.78
C PHE A 82 -8.34 -7.16 0.61
N THR A 83 -7.29 -6.37 0.44
CA THR A 83 -5.93 -6.86 0.23
C THR A 83 -5.40 -7.60 1.46
N ALA A 84 -5.65 -7.08 2.67
CA ALA A 84 -5.28 -7.76 3.90
C ALA A 84 -5.94 -9.15 4.01
N LYS A 85 -7.25 -9.21 3.80
CA LYS A 85 -7.99 -10.47 3.84
C LYS A 85 -7.49 -11.47 2.81
N THR A 86 -7.29 -11.04 1.58
CA THR A 86 -6.87 -11.91 0.47
C THR A 86 -5.44 -12.39 0.66
N ILE A 87 -4.52 -11.51 1.03
CA ILE A 87 -3.10 -11.87 1.23
C ILE A 87 -2.97 -12.80 2.45
N LEU A 88 -3.62 -12.51 3.56
CA LEU A 88 -3.59 -13.38 4.74
C LEU A 88 -4.15 -14.77 4.43
N HIS A 89 -5.23 -14.86 3.68
CA HIS A 89 -5.79 -16.13 3.21
C HIS A 89 -4.78 -16.91 2.35
N GLU A 90 -4.10 -16.23 1.42
CA GLU A 90 -3.08 -16.84 0.58
C GLU A 90 -1.86 -17.30 1.39
N ILE A 91 -1.41 -16.54 2.38
CA ILE A 91 -0.34 -16.95 3.29
C ILE A 91 -0.75 -18.21 4.06
N GLU A 92 -1.98 -18.25 4.55
CA GLU A 92 -2.48 -19.35 5.40
C GLU A 92 -2.75 -20.63 4.61
N HIS A 93 -3.32 -20.52 3.41
CA HIS A 93 -3.85 -21.64 2.63
C HIS A 93 -3.15 -21.89 1.29
N GLY A 94 -2.30 -20.98 0.80
CA GLY A 94 -1.64 -21.10 -0.51
C GLY A 94 -0.56 -22.17 -0.59
N GLY A 95 -0.09 -22.69 0.53
CA GLY A 95 0.80 -23.87 0.62
C GLY A 95 2.26 -23.66 0.22
N SER A 96 2.67 -22.46 -0.20
CA SER A 96 4.02 -22.19 -0.71
C SER A 96 4.77 -21.07 0.01
N GLU A 97 4.25 -20.55 1.13
CA GLU A 97 4.95 -19.55 1.95
C GLU A 97 5.78 -20.21 3.05
N SER A 98 7.10 -20.23 2.87
CA SER A 98 8.03 -20.83 3.85
C SER A 98 8.07 -20.08 5.19
N ARG A 99 7.65 -18.80 5.20
CA ARG A 99 7.64 -17.94 6.39
C ARG A 99 6.25 -17.83 7.03
N LYS A 100 5.32 -18.70 6.63
CA LYS A 100 3.90 -18.65 7.02
C LYS A 100 3.71 -18.51 8.52
N GLU A 101 4.29 -19.39 9.32
CA GLU A 101 4.10 -19.39 10.77
C GLU A 101 4.60 -18.11 11.42
N TRP A 102 5.80 -17.67 11.03
CA TRP A 102 6.37 -16.44 11.53
C TRP A 102 5.54 -15.21 11.15
N MET A 103 5.11 -15.11 9.89
CA MET A 103 4.31 -13.99 9.40
C MET A 103 2.94 -13.92 10.11
N LEU A 104 2.23 -15.03 10.16
CA LEU A 104 0.92 -15.08 10.83
C LEU A 104 1.03 -14.79 12.34
N HIS A 105 2.08 -15.27 12.99
CA HIS A 105 2.35 -14.92 14.39
C HIS A 105 2.52 -13.41 14.58
N ARG A 106 3.29 -12.77 13.70
CA ARG A 106 3.51 -11.31 13.74
C ARG A 106 2.22 -10.53 13.53
N PHE A 107 1.44 -10.89 12.54
CA PHE A 107 0.16 -10.24 12.26
C PHE A 107 -0.87 -10.46 13.38
N ALA A 108 -0.90 -11.64 13.96
CA ALA A 108 -1.75 -11.95 15.13
C ALA A 108 -1.34 -11.14 16.37
N TYR A 109 -0.05 -11.01 16.62
CA TYR A 109 0.46 -10.20 17.71
C TYR A 109 0.00 -8.74 17.59
N ARG A 110 0.15 -8.15 16.42
CA ARG A 110 -0.34 -6.79 16.14
C ARG A 110 -1.86 -6.68 16.20
N GLY A 111 -2.57 -7.69 15.73
CA GLY A 111 -4.03 -7.73 15.81
C GLY A 111 -4.56 -7.65 17.24
N ARG A 112 -3.93 -8.35 18.17
CA ARG A 112 -4.29 -8.30 19.61
C ARG A 112 -4.07 -6.92 20.22
N GLN A 113 -3.07 -6.18 19.75
CA GLN A 113 -2.76 -4.84 20.24
C GLN A 113 -3.60 -3.74 19.58
N ALA A 114 -4.27 -4.05 18.47
CA ALA A 114 -5.10 -3.08 17.75
C ALA A 114 -6.35 -2.71 18.56
N PRO A 115 -6.88 -1.48 18.41
CA PRO A 115 -8.15 -1.12 19.01
C PRO A 115 -9.27 -2.11 18.65
N GLY A 116 -9.99 -2.59 19.64
CA GLY A 116 -11.05 -3.60 19.47
C GLY A 116 -10.56 -5.04 19.33
N SER A 117 -9.26 -5.29 19.48
CA SER A 117 -8.60 -6.61 19.37
C SER A 117 -9.09 -7.42 18.15
N ARG A 118 -8.21 -7.63 17.20
CA ARG A 118 -8.49 -8.36 15.95
C ARG A 118 -7.67 -9.65 15.90
N GLN A 119 -8.13 -10.61 15.11
CA GLN A 119 -7.34 -11.82 14.84
C GLN A 119 -5.99 -11.48 14.21
N TYR A 120 -5.99 -10.60 13.22
CA TYR A 120 -4.79 -10.12 12.53
C TYR A 120 -4.84 -8.62 12.30
N GLN A 121 -3.66 -7.99 12.23
CA GLN A 121 -3.47 -6.68 11.61
C GLN A 121 -2.38 -6.82 10.56
N PHE A 122 -2.71 -6.49 9.31
CA PHE A 122 -1.79 -6.57 8.17
C PHE A 122 -1.17 -5.21 7.83
N TRP A 123 -2.00 -4.18 7.69
CA TRP A 123 -1.56 -2.84 7.36
C TRP A 123 -1.43 -1.95 8.61
N GLN A 124 -0.45 -1.05 8.59
CA GLN A 124 -0.44 0.05 9.55
C GLN A 124 -1.69 0.91 9.37
N THR A 125 -2.14 1.54 10.46
CA THR A 125 -3.36 2.34 10.43
C THR A 125 -3.20 3.59 9.56
N ASP A 126 -2.05 4.26 9.66
CA ASP A 126 -1.79 5.51 8.94
C ASP A 126 -1.31 5.26 7.51
N ASN A 127 -1.76 6.12 6.59
CA ASN A 127 -1.34 6.13 5.18
C ASN A 127 -0.38 7.29 4.88
N HIS A 128 0.01 8.06 5.89
CA HIS A 128 0.92 9.21 5.80
C HIS A 128 0.61 10.15 4.61
N PRO A 129 -0.63 10.63 4.47
CA PRO A 129 -1.02 11.44 3.32
C PRO A 129 -0.32 12.79 3.31
N VAL A 130 0.14 13.20 2.14
CA VAL A 130 0.66 14.54 1.86
C VAL A 130 -0.12 15.11 0.68
N LEU A 131 -0.87 16.19 0.92
CA LEU A 131 -1.61 16.87 -0.13
C LEU A 131 -0.63 17.63 -1.05
N LEU A 132 -0.75 17.39 -2.35
CA LEU A 132 0.15 17.96 -3.37
C LEU A 132 -0.59 19.04 -4.17
N TYR A 133 -0.12 20.30 -4.10
CA TYR A 133 -0.72 21.40 -4.84
C TYR A 133 0.28 22.31 -5.55
N THR A 134 1.57 22.02 -5.50
CA THR A 134 2.57 22.77 -6.26
C THR A 134 3.34 21.85 -7.19
N LEU A 135 3.64 22.31 -8.39
CA LEU A 135 4.39 21.53 -9.37
C LEU A 135 5.77 21.07 -8.88
N PRO A 136 6.56 21.91 -8.18
CA PRO A 136 7.86 21.46 -7.66
C PRO A 136 7.73 20.30 -6.67
N VAL A 137 6.73 20.31 -5.79
CA VAL A 137 6.50 19.24 -4.80
C VAL A 137 6.03 17.97 -5.50
N ILE A 138 5.13 18.08 -6.49
CA ILE A 138 4.68 16.95 -7.31
C ILE A 138 5.88 16.29 -8.00
N ALA A 139 6.72 17.08 -8.68
CA ALA A 139 7.91 16.59 -9.35
C ALA A 139 8.87 15.89 -8.39
N GLN A 140 9.09 16.45 -7.21
CA GLN A 140 9.91 15.85 -6.16
C GLN A 140 9.38 14.48 -5.72
N LYS A 141 8.07 14.35 -5.55
CA LYS A 141 7.46 13.08 -5.13
C LYS A 141 7.49 12.01 -6.23
N ILE A 142 7.29 12.41 -7.47
CA ILE A 142 7.45 11.51 -8.64
C ILE A 142 8.88 10.99 -8.72
N ASP A 143 9.85 11.88 -8.61
CA ASP A 143 11.28 11.53 -8.63
C ASP A 143 11.64 10.59 -7.48
N TYR A 144 11.14 10.86 -6.27
CA TYR A 144 11.31 9.99 -5.10
C TYR A 144 10.76 8.58 -5.34
N ILE A 145 9.55 8.47 -5.90
CA ILE A 145 8.92 7.18 -6.23
C ILE A 145 9.80 6.38 -7.20
N HIS A 146 10.25 7.00 -8.27
CA HIS A 146 11.03 6.31 -9.30
C HIS A 146 12.45 5.96 -8.84
N LYS A 147 13.05 6.74 -7.95
CA LYS A 147 14.38 6.46 -7.40
C LYS A 147 14.39 5.50 -6.21
N ASN A 148 13.23 5.17 -5.65
CA ASN A 148 13.16 4.35 -4.44
C ASN A 148 13.82 2.97 -4.64
N PRO A 149 13.56 2.20 -5.73
CA PRO A 149 14.25 0.92 -5.97
C PRO A 149 15.75 1.07 -6.19
N LEU A 150 16.20 2.19 -6.74
CA LEU A 150 17.62 2.51 -6.93
C LEU A 150 18.31 2.73 -5.58
N GLN A 151 17.68 3.49 -4.67
CA GLN A 151 18.21 3.75 -3.33
C GLN A 151 18.29 2.48 -2.48
N GLU A 152 17.37 1.53 -2.68
CA GLU A 152 17.40 0.22 -2.03
C GLU A 152 18.41 -0.75 -2.69
N GLY A 153 19.05 -0.35 -3.76
CA GLY A 153 20.05 -1.16 -4.45
C GLY A 153 19.51 -2.31 -5.29
N TRP A 154 18.22 -2.27 -5.65
CA TRP A 154 17.58 -3.35 -6.41
C TRP A 154 17.77 -3.24 -7.91
N VAL A 155 17.99 -2.04 -8.41
CA VAL A 155 18.21 -1.74 -9.82
C VAL A 155 19.29 -0.66 -9.96
N GLU A 156 19.92 -0.57 -11.11
CA GLU A 156 20.89 0.49 -11.41
C GLU A 156 20.25 1.75 -11.98
N LEU A 157 19.13 1.57 -12.68
CA LEU A 157 18.33 2.67 -13.27
C LEU A 157 16.87 2.53 -12.87
N PRO A 158 16.15 3.66 -12.62
CA PRO A 158 14.75 3.62 -12.19
C PRO A 158 13.83 2.84 -13.14
N GLU A 159 14.03 2.96 -14.45
CA GLU A 159 13.22 2.30 -15.47
C GLU A 159 13.36 0.78 -15.51
N GLN A 160 14.35 0.22 -14.84
CA GLN A 160 14.55 -1.23 -14.74
C GLN A 160 13.59 -1.89 -13.73
N TYR A 161 12.94 -1.09 -12.87
CA TYR A 161 12.04 -1.65 -11.86
C TYR A 161 10.64 -1.87 -12.40
N LEU A 162 10.23 -3.15 -12.47
CA LEU A 162 8.95 -3.57 -13.06
C LEU A 162 7.70 -3.07 -12.29
N TYR A 163 7.82 -2.81 -11.00
CA TYR A 163 6.69 -2.49 -10.11
C TYR A 163 6.63 -1.01 -9.71
N SER A 164 6.91 -0.17 -10.65
CA SER A 164 6.75 1.29 -10.51
C SER A 164 6.09 1.91 -11.73
#